data_fba227170e58ceb7a28364a1c34716af
#
_entry.id   fba227170e58ceb7a28364a1c34716af
#
_cell.length_a   1.000
_cell.length_b   1.000
_cell.length_c   1.000
_cell.angle_alpha   90.00
_cell.angle_beta   90.00
_cell.angle_gamma   90.00
#
_symmetry.space_group_name_H-M   'P 1'
#
loop_
_entity.id
_entity.type
_entity.pdbx_description
1 polymer ?
#
loop_
_entity_poly.entity_id
_entity_poly.type
_entity_poly.pdbx_seq_one_letter_code
_entity_poly.pdbx_strand_id
1 'polypeptide(L)'
;FEHERAQTFVVDATLFLDLAAAGRSDDLNDTVDYGAIAKGIVAIIEGEHVDLIEKLANRIVGMILGFPAVCRTQVTVHKPNAPITVPFDDVSVTVERSRETVDSPSRERSSEHGQVHHAIIAMGGNQGDVTATLRDAVRCIDGLPSTQVTGVSPLYRTDAWGMPEGTAEFRNAVVSVDTRLS
;
A
#
# COMPACT_ATOMS: atom_id res chain seq x y z
N PHE A 1 23.59 -12.33 -10.62
CA PHE A 1 23.74 -13.06 -9.33
C PHE A 1 22.39 -13.51 -8.74
N GLU A 2 21.28 -12.86 -9.04
CA GLU A 2 19.92 -13.24 -8.55
C GLU A 2 19.25 -14.34 -9.38
N HIS A 3 19.67 -14.54 -10.64
CA HIS A 3 19.04 -15.49 -11.56
C HIS A 3 19.33 -16.98 -11.28
N GLU A 4 20.28 -17.31 -10.40
CA GLU A 4 20.73 -18.69 -10.14
C GLU A 4 20.21 -19.27 -8.81
N ARG A 5 19.52 -18.50 -7.96
CA ARG A 5 18.97 -19.00 -6.70
C ARG A 5 17.45 -18.84 -6.69
N ALA A 6 16.75 -19.95 -6.39
CA ALA A 6 15.34 -19.90 -6.11
C ALA A 6 15.06 -18.89 -4.98
N GLN A 7 14.24 -17.87 -5.25
CA GLN A 7 13.87 -16.86 -4.29
C GLN A 7 12.53 -17.23 -3.65
N THR A 8 12.44 -17.04 -2.33
CA THR A 8 11.18 -17.20 -1.61
C THR A 8 10.47 -15.85 -1.56
N PHE A 9 9.21 -15.85 -1.96
CA PHE A 9 8.30 -14.72 -1.76
C PHE A 9 7.19 -15.12 -0.80
N VAL A 10 6.77 -14.19 0.05
CA VAL A 10 5.54 -14.31 0.85
C VAL A 10 4.58 -13.24 0.34
N VAL A 11 3.32 -13.60 0.16
CA VAL A 11 2.31 -12.68 -0.37
C VAL A 11 1.11 -12.62 0.55
N ASP A 12 0.81 -11.42 1.02
CA ASP A 12 -0.43 -11.10 1.69
C ASP A 12 -1.38 -10.41 0.71
N ALA A 13 -2.63 -10.88 0.66
CA ALA A 13 -3.65 -10.29 -0.18
C ALA A 13 -4.92 -10.02 0.63
N THR A 14 -5.34 -8.77 0.65
CA THR A 14 -6.63 -8.35 1.22
C THR A 14 -7.57 -8.01 0.07
N LEU A 15 -8.74 -8.63 0.08
CA LEU A 15 -9.77 -8.44 -0.93
C LEU A 15 -10.98 -7.74 -0.32
N PHE A 16 -11.52 -6.79 -1.07
CA PHE A 16 -12.73 -6.06 -0.69
C PHE A 16 -13.84 -6.43 -1.67
N LEU A 17 -14.91 -7.01 -1.16
CA LEU A 17 -16.08 -7.45 -1.92
C LEU A 17 -17.32 -7.40 -1.02
N ASP A 18 -18.51 -7.41 -1.62
CA ASP A 18 -19.74 -7.54 -0.84
C ASP A 18 -19.92 -8.99 -0.39
N LEU A 19 -19.87 -9.20 0.92
CA LEU A 19 -20.06 -10.51 1.55
C LEU A 19 -21.48 -10.74 2.09
N ALA A 20 -22.42 -9.80 1.86
CA ALA A 20 -23.75 -9.87 2.44
C ALA A 20 -24.56 -11.06 1.91
N ALA A 21 -24.38 -11.44 0.64
CA ALA A 21 -25.04 -12.62 0.05
C ALA A 21 -24.47 -13.90 0.65
N ALA A 22 -23.15 -14.08 0.58
CA ALA A 22 -22.46 -15.25 1.10
C ALA A 22 -22.70 -15.47 2.61
N GLY A 23 -22.72 -14.39 3.40
CA GLY A 23 -23.02 -14.43 4.83
C GLY A 23 -24.43 -14.88 5.17
N ARG A 24 -25.37 -14.82 4.23
CA ARG A 24 -26.75 -15.32 4.40
C ARG A 24 -26.96 -16.70 3.83
N SER A 25 -26.36 -16.99 2.68
CA SER A 25 -26.60 -18.22 1.92
C SER A 25 -25.72 -19.38 2.34
N ASP A 26 -24.52 -19.08 2.89
CA ASP A 26 -23.43 -20.07 3.08
C ASP A 26 -23.08 -20.81 1.78
N ASP A 27 -23.24 -20.15 0.63
CA ASP A 27 -22.94 -20.67 -0.70
C ASP A 27 -21.63 -20.06 -1.23
N LEU A 28 -20.72 -20.94 -1.67
CA LEU A 28 -19.43 -20.52 -2.22
C LEU A 28 -19.58 -19.72 -3.54
N ASN A 29 -20.70 -19.89 -4.26
CA ASN A 29 -20.98 -19.12 -5.46
C ASN A 29 -21.27 -17.63 -5.19
N ASP A 30 -21.62 -17.28 -3.95
CA ASP A 30 -21.89 -15.91 -3.53
C ASP A 30 -20.63 -15.18 -3.03
N THR A 31 -19.46 -15.78 -3.13
CA THR A 31 -18.18 -15.20 -2.74
C THR A 31 -17.08 -15.49 -3.75
N VAL A 32 -15.83 -15.29 -3.38
CA VAL A 32 -14.66 -15.57 -4.22
C VAL A 32 -13.95 -16.83 -3.71
N ASP A 33 -13.62 -17.73 -4.63
CA ASP A 33 -12.77 -18.89 -4.33
C ASP A 33 -11.33 -18.40 -4.04
N TYR A 34 -10.99 -18.27 -2.77
CA TYR A 34 -9.65 -17.91 -2.32
C TYR A 34 -8.60 -18.97 -2.72
N GLY A 35 -9.02 -20.23 -2.93
CA GLY A 35 -8.12 -21.28 -3.44
C GLY A 35 -7.71 -21.04 -4.89
N ALA A 36 -8.63 -20.56 -5.72
CA ALA A 36 -8.32 -20.14 -7.09
C ALA A 36 -7.38 -18.95 -7.11
N ILE A 37 -7.60 -17.96 -6.20
CA ILE A 37 -6.72 -16.81 -6.06
C ILE A 37 -5.31 -17.24 -5.63
N ALA A 38 -5.20 -18.10 -4.62
CA ALA A 38 -3.90 -18.60 -4.15
C ALA A 38 -3.13 -19.33 -5.27
N LYS A 39 -3.79 -20.17 -6.03
CA LYS A 39 -3.21 -20.84 -7.21
C LYS A 39 -2.76 -19.84 -8.28
N GLY A 40 -3.54 -18.80 -8.52
CA GLY A 40 -3.18 -17.71 -9.44
C GLY A 40 -1.95 -16.93 -8.99
N ILE A 41 -1.83 -16.65 -7.69
CA ILE A 41 -0.64 -16.00 -7.11
C ILE A 41 0.60 -16.86 -7.31
N VAL A 42 0.52 -18.17 -6.99
CA VAL A 42 1.64 -19.11 -7.18
C VAL A 42 2.03 -19.17 -8.65
N ALA A 43 1.07 -19.29 -9.57
CA ALA A 43 1.34 -19.32 -11.00
C ALA A 43 2.06 -18.06 -11.52
N ILE A 44 1.76 -16.89 -10.94
CA ILE A 44 2.44 -15.63 -11.29
C ILE A 44 3.87 -15.62 -10.75
N ILE A 45 4.09 -16.12 -9.53
CA ILE A 45 5.41 -16.16 -8.87
C ILE A 45 6.34 -17.15 -9.61
N GLU A 46 5.82 -18.32 -10.00
CA GLU A 46 6.56 -19.37 -10.70
C GLU A 46 6.64 -19.16 -12.21
N GLY A 47 5.95 -18.16 -12.74
CA GLY A 47 5.85 -17.87 -14.15
C GLY A 47 7.02 -17.06 -14.71
N GLU A 48 6.70 -16.14 -15.63
CA GLU A 48 7.71 -15.28 -16.26
C GLU A 48 8.42 -14.42 -15.22
N HIS A 49 9.75 -14.50 -15.19
CA HIS A 49 10.60 -13.73 -14.30
C HIS A 49 10.39 -12.21 -14.45
N VAL A 50 10.43 -11.52 -13.33
CA VAL A 50 10.41 -10.06 -13.26
C VAL A 50 11.52 -9.57 -12.34
N ASP A 51 12.18 -8.48 -12.72
CA ASP A 51 13.31 -7.92 -11.96
C ASP A 51 12.87 -7.15 -10.71
N LEU A 52 11.63 -6.65 -10.69
CA LEU A 52 11.11 -5.79 -9.63
C LEU A 52 9.94 -6.44 -8.91
N ILE A 53 9.97 -6.43 -7.57
CA ILE A 53 8.85 -6.92 -6.74
C ILE A 53 7.60 -6.07 -6.92
N GLU A 54 7.73 -4.80 -7.29
CA GLU A 54 6.63 -3.90 -7.66
C GLU A 54 5.87 -4.42 -8.89
N LYS A 55 6.59 -4.93 -9.88
CA LYS A 55 5.97 -5.52 -11.08
C LYS A 55 5.26 -6.83 -10.73
N LEU A 56 5.84 -7.64 -9.85
CA LEU A 56 5.21 -8.86 -9.34
C LEU A 56 3.90 -8.53 -8.60
N ALA A 57 3.94 -7.57 -7.66
CA ALA A 57 2.76 -7.10 -6.94
C ALA A 57 1.66 -6.57 -7.88
N ASN A 58 2.02 -5.79 -8.90
CA ASN A 58 1.06 -5.29 -9.89
C ASN A 58 0.42 -6.40 -10.74
N ARG A 59 1.18 -7.46 -11.12
CA ARG A 59 0.62 -8.63 -11.82
C ARG A 59 -0.40 -9.36 -10.96
N ILE A 60 -0.09 -9.56 -9.67
CA ILE A 60 -0.99 -10.21 -8.70
C ILE A 60 -2.27 -9.40 -8.52
N VAL A 61 -2.15 -8.07 -8.32
CA VAL A 61 -3.30 -7.16 -8.22
C VAL A 61 -4.18 -7.24 -9.47
N GLY A 62 -3.58 -7.23 -10.67
CA GLY A 62 -4.32 -7.34 -11.93
C GLY A 62 -5.09 -8.66 -12.04
N MET A 63 -4.49 -9.77 -11.63
CA MET A 63 -5.14 -11.09 -11.60
C MET A 63 -6.31 -11.12 -10.61
N ILE A 64 -6.12 -10.60 -9.38
CA ILE A 64 -7.17 -10.57 -8.36
C ILE A 64 -8.35 -9.69 -8.80
N LEU A 65 -8.10 -8.51 -9.38
CA LEU A 65 -9.16 -7.66 -9.93
C LEU A 65 -9.85 -8.27 -11.16
N GLY A 66 -9.29 -9.32 -11.76
CA GLY A 66 -9.98 -10.13 -12.77
C GLY A 66 -11.21 -10.87 -12.23
N PHE A 67 -11.30 -11.13 -10.93
CA PHE A 67 -12.48 -11.74 -10.31
C PHE A 67 -13.61 -10.69 -10.19
N PRO A 68 -14.78 -10.91 -10.84
CA PRO A 68 -15.84 -9.90 -10.91
C PRO A 68 -16.35 -9.37 -9.57
N ALA A 69 -16.37 -10.21 -8.55
CA ALA A 69 -16.85 -9.84 -7.22
C ALA A 69 -15.89 -8.91 -6.45
N VAL A 70 -14.60 -8.86 -6.82
CA VAL A 70 -13.60 -8.04 -6.11
C VAL A 70 -13.66 -6.61 -6.63
N CYS A 71 -14.00 -5.65 -5.77
CA CYS A 71 -14.05 -4.23 -6.11
C CYS A 71 -12.73 -3.50 -5.83
N ARG A 72 -11.95 -3.95 -4.85
CA ARG A 72 -10.64 -3.40 -4.46
C ARG A 72 -9.77 -4.51 -3.90
N THR A 73 -8.47 -4.40 -4.07
CA THR A 73 -7.51 -5.31 -3.44
C THR A 73 -6.26 -4.58 -3.01
N GLN A 74 -5.68 -5.02 -1.90
CA GLN A 74 -4.36 -4.63 -1.42
C GLN A 74 -3.49 -5.89 -1.41
N VAL A 75 -2.33 -5.82 -2.04
CA VAL A 75 -1.36 -6.91 -2.12
C VAL A 75 -0.02 -6.45 -1.58
N THR A 76 0.53 -7.19 -0.62
CA THR A 76 1.90 -7.00 -0.13
C THR A 76 2.75 -8.19 -0.56
N VAL A 77 3.84 -7.92 -1.27
CA VAL A 77 4.84 -8.92 -1.64
C VAL A 77 6.06 -8.71 -0.77
N HIS A 78 6.46 -9.76 -0.06
CA HIS A 78 7.62 -9.80 0.84
C HIS A 78 8.76 -10.58 0.18
N LYS A 79 9.98 -10.08 0.31
CA LYS A 79 11.23 -10.71 -0.14
C LYS A 79 12.20 -10.85 1.04
N PRO A 80 11.97 -11.81 1.96
CA PRO A 80 12.75 -11.94 3.19
C PRO A 80 14.23 -12.25 2.96
N ASN A 81 14.58 -12.82 1.80
CA ASN A 81 15.94 -13.16 1.42
C ASN A 81 16.51 -12.19 0.36
N ALA A 82 16.14 -10.88 0.43
CA ALA A 82 16.71 -9.89 -0.47
C ALA A 82 18.25 -9.82 -0.30
N PRO A 83 19.03 -9.63 -1.38
CA PRO A 83 20.49 -9.60 -1.31
C PRO A 83 21.00 -8.25 -0.77
N ILE A 84 20.67 -7.97 0.48
CA ILE A 84 21.07 -6.75 1.20
C ILE A 84 22.22 -7.12 2.14
N THR A 85 23.26 -6.27 2.19
CA THR A 85 24.51 -6.53 2.93
C THR A 85 24.48 -6.08 4.38
N VAL A 86 23.39 -5.40 4.82
CA VAL A 86 23.17 -4.98 6.20
C VAL A 86 22.08 -5.83 6.85
N PRO A 87 22.06 -5.99 8.18
CA PRO A 87 20.98 -6.69 8.86
C PRO A 87 19.63 -6.04 8.55
N PHE A 88 18.65 -6.85 8.14
CA PHE A 88 17.26 -6.45 7.89
C PHE A 88 16.36 -7.66 8.14
N ASP A 89 15.09 -7.41 8.43
CA ASP A 89 14.10 -8.48 8.68
C ASP A 89 13.35 -8.85 7.41
N ASP A 90 12.93 -7.86 6.64
CA ASP A 90 12.14 -8.05 5.42
C ASP A 90 12.26 -6.85 4.47
N VAL A 91 12.03 -7.11 3.18
CA VAL A 91 11.78 -6.09 2.17
C VAL A 91 10.42 -6.39 1.56
N SER A 92 9.52 -5.42 1.59
CA SER A 92 8.18 -5.61 1.04
C SER A 92 7.71 -4.41 0.23
N VAL A 93 6.79 -4.68 -0.69
CA VAL A 93 6.07 -3.68 -1.47
C VAL A 93 4.59 -3.94 -1.36
N THR A 94 3.83 -2.91 -1.00
CA THR A 94 2.37 -2.95 -0.96
C THR A 94 1.79 -2.15 -2.13
N VAL A 95 0.88 -2.77 -2.87
CA VAL A 95 0.12 -2.15 -3.95
C VAL A 95 -1.36 -2.29 -3.66
N GLU A 96 -2.08 -1.18 -3.70
CA GLU A 96 -3.54 -1.15 -3.60
C GLU A 96 -4.14 -0.64 -4.90
N ARG A 97 -5.23 -1.29 -5.38
CA ARG A 97 -6.00 -0.83 -6.53
C ARG A 97 -7.47 -1.16 -6.37
N SER A 98 -8.31 -0.29 -6.91
CA SER A 98 -9.75 -0.49 -7.06
C SER A 98 -10.07 -0.78 -8.52
N ARG A 99 -11.13 -1.58 -8.75
CA ARG A 99 -11.74 -1.66 -10.07
C ARG A 99 -12.43 -0.32 -10.32
N GLU A 100 -12.15 0.31 -11.47
CA GLU A 100 -12.98 1.41 -11.93
C GLU A 100 -14.40 0.86 -12.14
N THR A 101 -15.35 1.35 -11.36
CA THR A 101 -16.76 1.02 -11.58
C THR A 101 -17.17 1.62 -12.92
N VAL A 102 -17.48 0.76 -13.90
CA VAL A 102 -18.00 1.14 -15.23
C VAL A 102 -19.43 1.68 -15.15
N ASP A 103 -19.94 1.95 -13.95
CA ASP A 103 -21.26 2.54 -13.68
C ASP A 103 -21.13 3.98 -13.16
N SER A 104 -20.42 4.81 -13.92
CA SER A 104 -20.74 6.23 -13.96
C SER A 104 -20.86 6.59 -15.44
N PRO A 105 -22.05 7.09 -15.88
CA PRO A 105 -22.20 7.51 -17.27
C PRO A 105 -21.10 8.53 -17.57
N SER A 106 -20.35 8.21 -18.62
CA SER A 106 -19.33 9.04 -19.24
C SER A 106 -19.56 10.52 -18.97
N ARG A 107 -18.89 11.08 -17.98
CA ARG A 107 -18.53 12.47 -18.03
C ARG A 107 -17.33 12.56 -18.96
N GLU A 108 -17.67 12.65 -20.24
CA GLU A 108 -16.74 13.14 -21.22
C GLU A 108 -16.10 14.41 -20.69
N ARG A 109 -14.76 14.35 -20.67
CA ARG A 109 -13.85 15.47 -20.77
C ARG A 109 -14.50 16.85 -20.95
N SER A 110 -14.63 17.55 -19.87
CA SER A 110 -14.45 18.98 -19.89
C SER A 110 -13.44 19.33 -18.79
N SER A 111 -12.23 19.56 -19.28
CA SER A 111 -11.21 20.52 -18.86
C SER A 111 -11.17 21.00 -17.40
N GLU A 112 -9.99 20.85 -16.78
CA GLU A 112 -9.38 21.83 -15.90
C GLU A 112 -9.87 21.96 -14.46
N HIS A 113 -10.21 20.83 -13.79
CA HIS A 113 -10.09 20.77 -12.34
C HIS A 113 -9.49 19.41 -11.98
N GLY A 114 -8.20 19.39 -11.66
CA GLY A 114 -7.43 18.19 -11.33
C GLY A 114 -8.15 17.30 -10.30
N GLN A 115 -8.07 15.99 -10.53
CA GLN A 115 -8.62 14.97 -9.63
C GLN A 115 -8.06 15.17 -8.23
N VAL A 116 -8.89 15.05 -7.20
CA VAL A 116 -8.44 15.06 -5.81
C VAL A 116 -7.85 13.70 -5.47
N HIS A 117 -6.61 13.68 -5.03
CA HIS A 117 -5.91 12.51 -4.54
C HIS A 117 -5.88 12.54 -3.02
N HIS A 118 -6.25 11.44 -2.38
CA HIS A 118 -6.08 11.26 -0.95
C HIS A 118 -4.73 10.61 -0.68
N ALA A 119 -3.90 11.24 0.15
CA ALA A 119 -2.59 10.73 0.51
C ALA A 119 -2.43 10.63 2.03
N ILE A 120 -1.69 9.63 2.47
CA ILE A 120 -1.27 9.45 3.86
C ILE A 120 0.23 9.63 3.93
N ILE A 121 0.69 10.58 4.73
CA ILE A 121 2.11 10.93 4.88
C ILE A 121 2.54 10.58 6.30
N ALA A 122 3.46 9.62 6.45
CA ALA A 122 4.12 9.35 7.72
C ALA A 122 5.35 10.24 7.87
N MET A 123 5.51 10.82 9.05
CA MET A 123 6.62 11.71 9.37
C MET A 123 7.21 11.29 10.70
N GLY A 124 8.54 11.35 10.83
CA GLY A 124 9.22 11.01 12.07
C GLY A 124 10.61 11.61 12.17
N GLY A 125 11.11 11.70 13.40
CA GLY A 125 12.45 12.17 13.70
C GLY A 125 12.84 11.95 15.14
N ASN A 126 14.13 12.07 15.44
CA ASN A 126 14.68 11.92 16.79
C ASN A 126 15.77 12.93 17.14
N GLN A 127 15.97 13.96 16.30
CA GLN A 127 16.99 14.98 16.51
C GLN A 127 16.39 16.37 16.67
N GLY A 128 16.88 17.15 17.61
CA GLY A 128 16.41 18.51 17.88
C GLY A 128 14.99 18.57 18.43
N ASP A 129 14.30 19.69 18.20
CA ASP A 129 12.87 19.81 18.54
C ASP A 129 12.00 19.20 17.45
N VAL A 130 11.90 17.88 17.50
CA VAL A 130 11.09 17.10 16.52
C VAL A 130 9.64 17.55 16.52
N THR A 131 9.07 17.89 17.68
CA THR A 131 7.66 18.32 17.78
C THR A 131 7.42 19.62 17.02
N ALA A 132 8.32 20.59 17.14
CA ALA A 132 8.25 21.82 16.35
C ALA A 132 8.44 21.54 14.86
N THR A 133 9.44 20.72 14.50
CA THR A 133 9.72 20.35 13.11
C THR A 133 8.53 19.66 12.43
N LEU A 134 7.89 18.69 13.10
CA LEU A 134 6.71 18.00 12.55
C LEU A 134 5.51 18.95 12.42
N ARG A 135 5.32 19.86 13.37
CA ARG A 135 4.26 20.89 13.29
C ARG A 135 4.47 21.83 12.11
N ASP A 136 5.72 22.24 11.87
CA ASP A 136 6.05 23.11 10.74
C ASP A 136 5.92 22.35 9.41
N ALA A 137 6.29 21.07 9.36
CA ALA A 137 6.07 20.24 8.19
C ALA A 137 4.57 20.13 7.82
N VAL A 138 3.68 19.92 8.81
CA VAL A 138 2.21 19.94 8.59
C VAL A 138 1.75 21.27 8.00
N ARG A 139 2.24 22.40 8.54
CA ARG A 139 1.89 23.73 8.01
C ARG A 139 2.40 23.93 6.58
N CYS A 140 3.62 23.46 6.28
CA CYS A 140 4.16 23.52 4.94
C CYS A 140 3.31 22.70 3.94
N ILE A 141 2.89 21.50 4.33
CA ILE A 141 2.03 20.65 3.51
C ILE A 141 0.66 21.31 3.27
N ASP A 142 0.05 21.87 4.32
CA ASP A 142 -1.25 22.57 4.22
C ASP A 142 -1.16 23.86 3.40
N GLY A 143 0.03 24.45 3.31
CA GLY A 143 0.32 25.63 2.50
C GLY A 143 0.62 25.33 1.02
N LEU A 144 0.68 24.07 0.59
CA LEU A 144 0.90 23.73 -0.81
C LEU A 144 -0.32 24.07 -1.67
N PRO A 145 -0.12 24.54 -2.91
CA PRO A 145 -1.23 24.80 -3.83
C PRO A 145 -2.11 23.57 -4.01
N SER A 146 -3.42 23.78 -4.02
CA SER A 146 -4.42 22.71 -4.25
C SER A 146 -4.29 21.50 -3.31
N THR A 147 -3.76 21.73 -2.11
CA THR A 147 -3.56 20.71 -1.07
C THR A 147 -4.22 21.18 0.22
N GLN A 148 -4.86 20.25 0.91
CA GLN A 148 -5.49 20.49 2.21
C GLN A 148 -5.15 19.34 3.16
N VAL A 149 -4.69 19.65 4.36
CA VAL A 149 -4.55 18.67 5.43
C VAL A 149 -5.94 18.35 5.99
N THR A 150 -6.36 17.09 5.88
CA THR A 150 -7.68 16.62 6.31
C THR A 150 -7.66 15.96 7.69
N GLY A 151 -6.48 15.55 8.16
CA GLY A 151 -6.32 15.00 9.50
C GLY A 151 -4.86 14.91 9.91
N VAL A 152 -4.63 14.98 11.23
CA VAL A 152 -3.31 14.82 11.84
C VAL A 152 -3.45 13.86 13.02
N SER A 153 -2.64 12.81 13.07
CA SER A 153 -2.63 11.87 14.19
C SER A 153 -2.07 12.52 15.46
N PRO A 154 -2.31 11.92 16.63
CA PRO A 154 -1.49 12.20 17.81
C PRO A 154 -0.01 11.97 17.53
N LEU A 155 0.85 12.59 18.36
CA LEU A 155 2.28 12.36 18.29
C LEU A 155 2.62 11.07 19.07
N TYR A 156 3.20 10.10 18.38
CA TYR A 156 3.62 8.83 18.95
C TYR A 156 5.11 8.86 19.27
N ARG A 157 5.47 8.28 20.40
CA ARG A 157 6.85 8.05 20.81
C ARG A 157 7.19 6.57 20.60
N THR A 158 8.29 6.30 19.93
CA THR A 158 8.79 4.95 19.70
C THR A 158 10.27 4.86 20.02
N ASP A 159 10.69 3.71 20.52
CA ASP A 159 12.10 3.43 20.75
C ASP A 159 12.88 3.45 19.43
N ALA A 160 14.17 3.74 19.51
CA ALA A 160 15.10 3.71 18.38
C ALA A 160 15.53 2.27 18.06
N TRP A 161 14.57 1.47 17.57
CA TRP A 161 14.75 0.04 17.32
C TRP A 161 15.83 -0.22 16.27
N GLY A 162 16.75 -1.16 16.54
CA GLY A 162 17.88 -1.48 15.65
C GLY A 162 18.99 -0.43 15.59
N MET A 163 18.93 0.62 16.42
CA MET A 163 19.94 1.68 16.49
C MET A 163 20.91 1.44 17.66
N PRO A 164 22.09 2.09 17.66
CA PRO A 164 23.05 2.00 18.77
C PRO A 164 22.42 2.39 20.10
N GLU A 165 22.89 1.74 21.19
CA GLU A 165 22.45 2.04 22.55
C GLU A 165 22.64 3.54 22.87
N GLY A 166 21.61 4.14 23.49
CA GLY A 166 21.59 5.58 23.78
C GLY A 166 21.07 6.47 22.66
N THR A 167 20.64 5.90 21.54
CA THR A 167 19.94 6.67 20.50
C THR A 167 18.61 7.20 21.05
N ALA A 168 18.34 8.50 20.82
CA ALA A 168 17.12 9.14 21.27
C ALA A 168 15.86 8.51 20.65
N GLU A 169 14.77 8.44 21.41
CA GLU A 169 13.46 7.98 20.95
C GLU A 169 12.95 8.82 19.76
N PHE A 170 12.26 8.16 18.86
CA PHE A 170 11.58 8.83 17.75
C PHE A 170 10.25 9.43 18.17
N ARG A 171 9.91 10.54 17.50
CA ARG A 171 8.56 11.11 17.50
C ARG A 171 7.99 10.93 16.11
N ASN A 172 6.83 10.31 16.03
CA ASN A 172 6.18 9.95 14.77
C ASN A 172 4.76 10.53 14.75
N ALA A 173 4.34 10.96 13.57
CA ALA A 173 2.98 11.39 13.30
C ALA A 173 2.58 10.98 11.88
N VAL A 174 1.29 10.89 11.64
CA VAL A 174 0.71 10.62 10.33
C VAL A 174 -0.24 11.77 9.97
N VAL A 175 -0.19 12.19 8.72
CA VAL A 175 -1.04 13.25 8.17
C VAL A 175 -1.83 12.71 7.00
N SER A 176 -3.12 12.95 6.98
CA SER A 176 -3.95 12.73 5.80
C SER A 176 -4.12 14.04 5.03
N VAL A 177 -4.02 13.97 3.73
CA VAL A 177 -4.12 15.12 2.82
C VAL A 177 -4.99 14.82 1.62
N ASP A 178 -5.73 15.82 1.20
CA ASP A 178 -6.38 15.88 -0.09
C ASP A 178 -5.58 16.84 -0.97
N THR A 179 -5.16 16.38 -2.15
CA THR A 179 -4.37 17.21 -3.06
C THR A 179 -4.77 17.00 -4.52
N ARG A 180 -4.56 18.02 -5.34
CA ARG A 180 -4.67 17.94 -6.80
C ARG A 180 -3.31 18.03 -7.50
N LEU A 181 -2.24 17.95 -6.72
CA LEU A 181 -0.88 17.83 -7.26
C LEU A 181 -0.70 16.42 -7.83
N SER A 182 -0.07 16.32 -8.99
CA SER A 182 0.29 15.07 -9.69
C SER A 182 1.73 14.68 -9.41
#